data_49eaa7e13319ea71df5c7abdd3ab23fd
#
_entry.id   49eaa7e13319ea71df5c7abdd3ab23fd
#
_cell.length_a   1.000
_cell.length_b   1.000
_cell.length_c   1.000
_cell.angle_alpha   90.00
_cell.angle_beta   90.00
_cell.angle_gamma   90.00
#
_symmetry.space_group_name_H-M   'P 1'
#
loop_
_entity.id
_entity.type
_entity.pdbx_description
1 polymer ?
#
loop_
_entity_poly.entity_id
_entity_poly.type
_entity_poly.pdbx_seq_one_letter_code
_entity_poly.pdbx_strand_id
1 'polypeptide(L)'
;MYIHELENWPNFLWNQGGLADLLIHLRYQQGRLIGGMESIGFHVREETILKTLTKDVVKSSEIEGEVLDPSQVRSSVARKLGMDVAADTIDRDIEGVVAMVLDATQRFDEPLTKERLFSWHASLFPSGRSGFSKIKVGGWRTGSVRVVSGHMGKEIIHFEAPPAEKVEREMELFLDWLNNETAMDLVLKAALAHLWFITIHPFDDGNGRIGRAIADMMLARSEKSSRRFYSLSAQIQIERKKYYAILEQTQKGSLDITAWIEWFFGCLGRAIDAALATLETVINKAQFWEKLAEVSLNERQKKIINRILDGFEGKLTSSKWAKIAKCSQDTAYRDILDLVERGILTKNAEGGRSTSYSLIMQRSQ
;
A
#
# COMPACT_ATOMS: atom_id res chain seq x y z
N MET A 1 -21.18 9.41 23.36
CA MET A 1 -21.93 9.79 22.13
C MET A 1 -20.96 9.65 20.97
N TYR A 2 -21.38 8.99 19.92
CA TYR A 2 -20.58 8.75 18.73
C TYR A 2 -21.16 9.53 17.55
N ILE A 3 -20.34 9.76 16.52
CA ILE A 3 -20.71 10.54 15.32
C ILE A 3 -22.00 10.01 14.65
N HIS A 4 -22.22 8.68 14.64
CA HIS A 4 -23.41 8.05 14.06
C HIS A 4 -24.69 8.24 14.89
N GLU A 5 -24.59 8.80 16.10
CA GLU A 5 -25.73 9.12 16.96
C GLU A 5 -26.21 10.57 16.78
N LEU A 6 -25.47 11.37 15.99
CA LEU A 6 -25.82 12.77 15.73
C LEU A 6 -26.99 12.88 14.77
N GLU A 7 -27.86 13.86 14.99
CA GLU A 7 -29.11 14.07 14.25
C GLU A 7 -28.90 14.18 12.73
N ASN A 8 -27.82 14.86 12.32
CA ASN A 8 -27.51 15.08 10.89
C ASN A 8 -26.57 14.03 10.29
N TRP A 9 -26.31 12.91 10.96
CA TRP A 9 -25.56 11.80 10.39
C TRP A 9 -26.28 11.23 9.16
N PRO A 10 -25.58 10.96 8.04
CA PRO A 10 -24.14 11.03 7.77
C PRO A 10 -23.71 12.29 6.96
N ASN A 11 -24.35 13.44 7.17
CA ASN A 11 -24.01 14.67 6.46
C ASN A 11 -22.70 15.26 7.00
N PHE A 12 -21.60 14.74 6.52
CA PHE A 12 -20.26 15.19 6.91
C PHE A 12 -19.97 16.62 6.46
N LEU A 13 -19.24 17.33 7.30
CA LEU A 13 -18.74 18.68 7.05
C LEU A 13 -17.20 18.66 7.01
N TRP A 14 -16.61 19.55 6.25
CA TRP A 14 -15.16 19.77 6.21
C TRP A 14 -14.81 21.17 5.70
N ASN A 15 -13.59 21.62 6.04
CA ASN A 15 -13.04 22.89 5.55
C ASN A 15 -12.54 22.72 4.11
N GLN A 16 -13.37 23.03 3.11
CA GLN A 16 -13.03 22.93 1.70
C GLN A 16 -11.80 23.75 1.32
N GLY A 17 -11.69 24.99 1.82
CA GLY A 17 -10.56 25.87 1.50
C GLY A 17 -9.22 25.34 2.00
N GLY A 18 -9.20 24.83 3.24
CA GLY A 18 -7.98 24.27 3.83
C GLY A 18 -7.51 22.95 3.17
N LEU A 19 -8.44 22.20 2.57
CA LEU A 19 -8.12 20.92 1.91
C LEU A 19 -7.78 21.05 0.42
N ALA A 20 -8.12 22.17 -0.22
CA ALA A 20 -7.94 22.34 -1.67
C ALA A 20 -6.48 22.20 -2.11
N ASP A 21 -5.56 22.87 -1.43
CA ASP A 21 -4.13 22.82 -1.75
C ASP A 21 -3.55 21.41 -1.56
N LEU A 22 -3.98 20.70 -0.51
CA LEU A 22 -3.58 19.33 -0.26
C LEU A 22 -4.07 18.40 -1.38
N LEU A 23 -5.31 18.55 -1.82
CA LEU A 23 -5.89 17.75 -2.89
C LEU A 23 -5.21 18.02 -4.24
N ILE A 24 -4.93 19.28 -4.56
CA ILE A 24 -4.20 19.67 -5.77
C ILE A 24 -2.80 19.03 -5.77
N HIS A 25 -2.10 19.11 -4.65
CA HIS A 25 -0.78 18.50 -4.51
C HIS A 25 -0.82 16.96 -4.69
N LEU A 26 -1.79 16.30 -4.08
CA LEU A 26 -2.00 14.86 -4.24
C LEU A 26 -2.26 14.48 -5.70
N ARG A 27 -3.12 15.22 -6.40
CA ARG A 27 -3.42 14.99 -7.82
C ARG A 27 -2.18 15.16 -8.69
N TYR A 28 -1.35 16.15 -8.39
CA TYR A 28 -0.07 16.33 -9.06
C TYR A 28 0.87 15.12 -8.83
N GLN A 29 1.00 14.67 -7.59
CA GLN A 29 1.82 13.50 -7.25
C GLN A 29 1.31 12.22 -7.94
N GLN A 30 0.00 11.97 -7.94
CA GLN A 30 -0.62 10.84 -8.65
C GLN A 30 -0.30 10.88 -10.15
N GLY A 31 -0.52 12.03 -10.80
CA GLY A 31 -0.23 12.19 -12.22
C GLY A 31 1.25 11.96 -12.56
N ARG A 32 2.15 12.48 -11.71
CA ARG A 32 3.59 12.31 -11.84
C ARG A 32 4.02 10.83 -11.71
N LEU A 33 3.44 10.10 -10.74
CA LEU A 33 3.73 8.68 -10.55
C LEU A 33 3.20 7.85 -11.72
N ILE A 34 1.96 8.05 -12.13
CA ILE A 34 1.34 7.28 -13.24
C ILE A 34 2.11 7.52 -14.54
N GLY A 35 2.36 8.78 -14.91
CA GLY A 35 3.11 9.12 -16.12
C GLY A 35 4.54 8.57 -16.10
N GLY A 36 5.22 8.63 -14.96
CA GLY A 36 6.54 8.03 -14.79
C GLY A 36 6.52 6.50 -14.93
N MET A 37 5.51 5.84 -14.38
CA MET A 37 5.35 4.38 -14.51
C MET A 37 4.99 3.94 -15.93
N GLU A 38 4.31 4.76 -16.71
CA GLU A 38 4.03 4.47 -18.11
C GLU A 38 5.28 4.58 -18.99
N SER A 39 6.26 5.37 -18.58
CA SER A 39 7.52 5.55 -19.32
C SER A 39 8.53 4.40 -19.15
N ILE A 40 8.36 3.55 -18.14
CA ILE A 40 9.25 2.39 -17.90
C ILE A 40 8.80 1.17 -18.71
N GLY A 41 9.76 0.27 -19.01
CA GLY A 41 9.51 -0.94 -19.77
C GLY A 41 8.44 -1.86 -19.16
N PHE A 42 7.71 -2.57 -20.02
CA PHE A 42 6.58 -3.43 -19.65
C PHE A 42 6.91 -4.38 -18.48
N HIS A 43 8.01 -5.12 -18.58
CA HIS A 43 8.38 -6.13 -17.57
C HIS A 43 8.63 -5.52 -16.17
N VAL A 44 9.29 -4.37 -16.11
CA VAL A 44 9.56 -3.66 -14.85
C VAL A 44 8.26 -3.15 -14.24
N ARG A 45 7.36 -2.68 -15.08
CA ARG A 45 6.03 -2.20 -14.65
C ARG A 45 5.18 -3.32 -14.05
N GLU A 46 5.09 -4.47 -14.72
CA GLU A 46 4.35 -5.64 -14.24
C GLU A 46 4.92 -6.15 -12.91
N GLU A 47 6.23 -6.22 -12.78
CA GLU A 47 6.90 -6.59 -11.53
C GLU A 47 6.59 -5.60 -10.40
N THR A 48 6.53 -4.29 -10.70
CA THR A 48 6.18 -3.25 -9.74
C THR A 48 4.73 -3.39 -9.28
N ILE A 49 3.79 -3.65 -10.19
CA ILE A 49 2.39 -3.90 -9.86
C ILE A 49 2.27 -5.12 -8.93
N LEU A 50 2.90 -6.23 -9.30
CA LEU A 50 2.90 -7.45 -8.49
C LEU A 50 3.45 -7.21 -7.09
N LYS A 51 4.57 -6.51 -6.98
CA LYS A 51 5.18 -6.16 -5.69
C LYS A 51 4.28 -5.25 -4.86
N THR A 52 3.65 -4.27 -5.49
CA THR A 52 2.74 -3.32 -4.82
C THR A 52 1.50 -4.02 -4.27
N LEU A 53 0.82 -4.82 -5.08
CA LEU A 53 -0.36 -5.58 -4.67
C LEU A 53 -0.03 -6.59 -3.58
N THR A 54 1.12 -7.30 -3.71
CA THR A 54 1.59 -8.20 -2.65
C THR A 54 1.77 -7.46 -1.33
N LYS A 55 2.43 -6.29 -1.37
CA LYS A 55 2.66 -5.45 -0.18
C LYS A 55 1.35 -4.96 0.41
N ASP A 56 0.40 -4.57 -0.42
CA ASP A 56 -0.89 -4.05 0.03
C ASP A 56 -1.70 -5.12 0.76
N VAL A 57 -1.83 -6.33 0.19
CA VAL A 57 -2.49 -7.48 0.82
C VAL A 57 -1.85 -7.83 2.17
N VAL A 58 -0.52 -8.00 2.19
CA VAL A 58 0.21 -8.37 3.42
C VAL A 58 0.01 -7.31 4.50
N LYS A 59 0.17 -6.02 4.15
CA LYS A 59 0.10 -4.94 5.13
C LYS A 59 -1.32 -4.64 5.58
N SER A 60 -2.32 -4.83 4.71
CA SER A 60 -3.73 -4.74 5.11
C SER A 60 -4.10 -5.78 6.18
N SER A 61 -3.64 -7.02 6.03
CA SER A 61 -3.87 -8.07 7.04
C SER A 61 -3.06 -7.81 8.33
N GLU A 62 -1.81 -7.34 8.20
CA GLU A 62 -0.94 -7.03 9.34
C GLU A 62 -1.48 -5.88 10.22
N ILE A 63 -2.23 -4.92 9.65
CA ILE A 63 -2.93 -3.87 10.42
C ILE A 63 -3.90 -4.51 11.41
N GLU A 64 -4.59 -5.58 11.02
CA GLU A 64 -5.54 -6.32 11.88
C GLU A 64 -4.87 -7.38 12.77
N GLY A 65 -3.54 -7.50 12.69
CA GLY A 65 -2.77 -8.46 13.48
C GLY A 65 -2.61 -9.84 12.85
N GLU A 66 -3.04 -10.02 11.60
CA GLU A 66 -2.84 -11.27 10.84
C GLU A 66 -1.52 -11.20 10.05
N VAL A 67 -0.70 -12.24 10.20
CA VAL A 67 0.58 -12.35 9.50
C VAL A 67 0.44 -13.35 8.35
N LEU A 68 0.42 -12.84 7.13
CA LEU A 68 0.39 -13.66 5.91
C LEU A 68 1.81 -13.90 5.40
N ASP A 69 2.05 -15.09 4.81
CA ASP A 69 3.31 -15.39 4.11
C ASP A 69 3.41 -14.57 2.80
N PRO A 70 4.38 -13.63 2.69
CA PRO A 70 4.51 -12.79 1.51
C PRO A 70 4.78 -13.56 0.22
N SER A 71 5.40 -14.75 0.30
CA SER A 71 5.70 -15.57 -0.88
C SER A 71 4.44 -16.22 -1.44
N GLN A 72 3.56 -16.73 -0.57
CA GLN A 72 2.26 -17.25 -0.98
C GLN A 72 1.33 -16.16 -1.52
N VAL A 73 1.30 -14.97 -0.85
CA VAL A 73 0.54 -13.81 -1.35
C VAL A 73 1.02 -13.43 -2.75
N ARG A 74 2.34 -13.33 -2.97
CA ARG A 74 2.91 -13.01 -4.28
C ARG A 74 2.53 -14.04 -5.33
N SER A 75 2.62 -15.33 -5.04
CA SER A 75 2.23 -16.42 -5.94
C SER A 75 0.74 -16.37 -6.28
N SER A 76 -0.13 -16.08 -5.30
CA SER A 76 -1.57 -15.92 -5.51
C SER A 76 -1.89 -14.73 -6.41
N VAL A 77 -1.31 -13.55 -6.13
CA VAL A 77 -1.50 -12.34 -6.94
C VAL A 77 -1.01 -12.58 -8.37
N ALA A 78 0.21 -13.12 -8.55
CA ALA A 78 0.79 -13.39 -9.87
C ALA A 78 -0.10 -14.32 -10.71
N ARG A 79 -0.58 -15.43 -10.12
CA ARG A 79 -1.48 -16.38 -10.78
C ARG A 79 -2.78 -15.71 -11.22
N LYS A 80 -3.40 -14.89 -10.37
CA LYS A 80 -4.66 -14.19 -10.71
C LYS A 80 -4.46 -13.08 -11.75
N LEU A 81 -3.25 -12.54 -11.87
CA LEU A 81 -2.86 -11.60 -12.94
C LEU A 81 -2.46 -12.30 -14.24
N GLY A 82 -2.49 -13.64 -14.30
CA GLY A 82 -2.11 -14.40 -15.49
C GLY A 82 -0.60 -14.48 -15.75
N MET A 83 0.21 -14.23 -14.71
CA MET A 83 1.67 -14.37 -14.81
C MET A 83 2.08 -15.83 -14.59
N ASP A 84 3.14 -16.25 -15.29
CA ASP A 84 3.66 -17.61 -15.16
C ASP A 84 4.38 -17.78 -13.80
N VAL A 85 3.85 -18.62 -12.93
CA VAL A 85 4.40 -18.93 -11.60
C VAL A 85 4.29 -20.42 -11.31
N ALA A 86 5.21 -20.94 -10.51
CA ALA A 86 5.17 -22.32 -10.06
C ALA A 86 3.84 -22.64 -9.33
N ALA A 87 3.36 -23.87 -9.51
CA ALA A 87 2.13 -24.35 -8.90
C ALA A 87 2.37 -24.70 -7.42
N ASP A 88 2.47 -23.67 -6.56
CA ASP A 88 2.54 -23.88 -5.11
C ASP A 88 1.15 -23.99 -4.50
N THR A 89 1.06 -24.75 -3.41
CA THR A 89 -0.16 -24.80 -2.58
C THR A 89 -0.26 -23.48 -1.81
N ILE A 90 -1.38 -22.77 -1.99
CA ILE A 90 -1.63 -21.50 -1.33
C ILE A 90 -2.74 -21.68 -0.32
N ASP A 91 -2.61 -21.09 0.85
CA ASP A 91 -3.62 -21.08 1.88
C ASP A 91 -4.92 -20.41 1.39
N ARG A 92 -6.07 -20.98 1.75
CA ARG A 92 -7.40 -20.47 1.36
C ARG A 92 -7.67 -19.08 1.90
N ASP A 93 -7.18 -18.77 3.09
CA ASP A 93 -7.35 -17.45 3.71
C ASP A 93 -6.55 -16.38 2.91
N ILE A 94 -5.35 -16.72 2.45
CA ILE A 94 -4.54 -15.89 1.55
C ILE A 94 -5.28 -15.68 0.21
N GLU A 95 -5.77 -16.76 -0.40
CA GLU A 95 -6.54 -16.70 -1.65
C GLU A 95 -7.75 -15.78 -1.54
N GLY A 96 -8.43 -15.79 -0.40
CA GLY A 96 -9.60 -14.94 -0.15
C GLY A 96 -9.27 -13.46 -0.04
N VAL A 97 -8.23 -13.11 0.73
CA VAL A 97 -7.79 -11.70 0.84
C VAL A 97 -7.32 -11.17 -0.51
N VAL A 98 -6.54 -11.96 -1.25
CA VAL A 98 -6.07 -11.59 -2.60
C VAL A 98 -7.25 -11.41 -3.56
N ALA A 99 -8.25 -12.31 -3.52
CA ALA A 99 -9.44 -12.22 -4.36
C ALA A 99 -10.21 -10.91 -4.12
N MET A 100 -10.42 -10.53 -2.86
CA MET A 100 -11.09 -9.28 -2.48
C MET A 100 -10.33 -8.05 -3.00
N VAL A 101 -9.02 -7.96 -2.75
CA VAL A 101 -8.20 -6.80 -3.17
C VAL A 101 -8.16 -6.67 -4.69
N LEU A 102 -8.03 -7.78 -5.41
CA LEU A 102 -8.04 -7.78 -6.87
C LEU A 102 -9.42 -7.45 -7.42
N ASP A 103 -10.51 -7.97 -6.86
CA ASP A 103 -11.86 -7.58 -7.28
C ASP A 103 -12.07 -6.07 -7.09
N ALA A 104 -11.69 -5.52 -5.95
CA ALA A 104 -11.81 -4.09 -5.68
C ALA A 104 -11.02 -3.22 -6.67
N THR A 105 -9.80 -3.64 -7.05
CA THR A 105 -8.90 -2.84 -7.88
C THR A 105 -9.02 -3.13 -9.38
N GLN A 106 -9.33 -4.37 -9.80
CA GLN A 106 -9.46 -4.73 -11.21
C GLN A 106 -10.86 -4.41 -11.78
N ARG A 107 -11.90 -4.52 -10.93
CA ARG A 107 -13.29 -4.20 -11.26
C ARG A 107 -13.72 -2.90 -10.57
N PHE A 108 -12.84 -1.92 -10.57
CA PHE A 108 -13.03 -0.64 -9.86
C PHE A 108 -14.18 0.19 -10.43
N ASP A 109 -14.48 0.06 -11.70
CA ASP A 109 -15.54 0.77 -12.44
C ASP A 109 -16.94 0.18 -12.21
N GLU A 110 -17.01 -1.05 -11.71
CA GLU A 110 -18.30 -1.68 -11.40
C GLU A 110 -18.88 -1.14 -10.08
N PRO A 111 -20.21 -1.03 -9.98
CA PRO A 111 -20.87 -0.62 -8.75
C PRO A 111 -20.49 -1.52 -7.56
N LEU A 112 -20.35 -0.93 -6.38
CA LEU A 112 -20.26 -1.69 -5.14
C LEU A 112 -21.69 -2.03 -4.70
N THR A 113 -22.01 -3.33 -4.66
CA THR A 113 -23.34 -3.80 -4.24
C THR A 113 -23.24 -4.58 -2.93
N LYS A 114 -24.36 -4.82 -2.29
CA LYS A 114 -24.49 -5.66 -1.11
C LYS A 114 -23.93 -7.07 -1.36
N GLU A 115 -24.27 -7.66 -2.50
CA GLU A 115 -23.82 -9.00 -2.90
C GLU A 115 -22.31 -9.04 -3.11
N ARG A 116 -21.73 -7.98 -3.68
CA ARG A 116 -20.28 -7.85 -3.86
C ARG A 116 -19.56 -7.78 -2.51
N LEU A 117 -20.08 -6.98 -1.55
CA LEU A 117 -19.56 -6.92 -0.20
C LEU A 117 -19.69 -8.26 0.53
N PHE A 118 -20.81 -8.97 0.37
CA PHE A 118 -20.98 -10.30 0.95
C PHE A 118 -20.02 -11.33 0.35
N SER A 119 -19.74 -11.25 -0.94
CA SER A 119 -18.72 -12.08 -1.60
C SER A 119 -17.32 -11.78 -1.06
N TRP A 120 -16.94 -10.51 -0.88
CA TRP A 120 -15.67 -10.14 -0.28
C TRP A 120 -15.54 -10.69 1.15
N HIS A 121 -16.60 -10.51 1.95
CA HIS A 121 -16.61 -11.03 3.32
C HIS A 121 -16.53 -12.56 3.37
N ALA A 122 -17.25 -13.26 2.49
CA ALA A 122 -17.16 -14.71 2.39
C ALA A 122 -15.76 -15.21 1.96
N SER A 123 -15.09 -14.45 1.11
CA SER A 123 -13.71 -14.73 0.70
C SER A 123 -12.72 -14.57 1.85
N LEU A 124 -12.92 -13.57 2.72
CA LEU A 124 -12.07 -13.37 3.90
C LEU A 124 -12.20 -14.49 4.96
N PHE A 125 -13.36 -15.12 5.03
CA PHE A 125 -13.67 -16.10 6.08
C PHE A 125 -14.23 -17.41 5.50
N PRO A 126 -13.46 -18.14 4.69
CA PRO A 126 -13.94 -19.35 4.01
C PRO A 126 -14.30 -20.48 4.97
N SER A 127 -13.79 -20.44 6.21
CA SER A 127 -14.11 -21.41 7.27
C SER A 127 -15.36 -21.03 8.08
N GLY A 128 -15.92 -19.83 7.89
CA GLY A 128 -17.00 -19.29 8.70
C GLY A 128 -16.57 -18.88 10.11
N ARG A 129 -15.26 -18.65 10.32
CA ARG A 129 -14.68 -18.32 11.62
C ARG A 129 -13.69 -17.16 11.48
N SER A 130 -13.63 -16.37 12.56
CA SER A 130 -12.55 -15.43 12.83
C SER A 130 -11.82 -15.91 14.08
N GLY A 131 -10.59 -16.38 13.92
CA GLY A 131 -9.89 -17.10 14.99
C GLY A 131 -10.71 -18.25 15.53
N PHE A 132 -11.00 -18.24 16.84
CA PHE A 132 -11.81 -19.28 17.47
C PHE A 132 -13.33 -19.01 17.42
N SER A 133 -13.75 -17.80 17.07
CA SER A 133 -15.15 -17.39 17.08
C SER A 133 -15.86 -17.73 15.76
N LYS A 134 -17.07 -18.25 15.85
CA LYS A 134 -17.96 -18.39 14.70
C LYS A 134 -18.56 -17.03 14.38
N ILE A 135 -18.53 -16.63 13.12
CA ILE A 135 -19.08 -15.35 12.63
C ILE A 135 -20.13 -15.59 11.55
N LYS A 136 -20.98 -14.59 11.31
CA LYS A 136 -21.95 -14.62 10.23
C LYS A 136 -21.26 -14.20 8.92
N VAL A 137 -20.98 -15.16 8.06
CA VAL A 137 -20.31 -14.92 6.79
C VAL A 137 -21.32 -14.58 5.69
N GLY A 138 -20.96 -13.60 4.83
CA GLY A 138 -21.79 -13.21 3.69
C GLY A 138 -23.13 -12.59 4.07
N GLY A 139 -23.18 -11.86 5.18
CA GLY A 139 -24.37 -11.16 5.65
C GLY A 139 -24.01 -10.12 6.69
N TRP A 140 -24.90 -9.13 6.87
CA TRP A 140 -24.72 -8.13 7.93
C TRP A 140 -24.77 -8.78 9.30
N ARG A 141 -24.00 -8.23 10.25
CA ARG A 141 -24.04 -8.65 11.65
C ARG A 141 -25.44 -8.51 12.25
N THR A 142 -25.72 -9.32 13.23
CA THR A 142 -26.99 -9.30 14.00
C THR A 142 -26.78 -8.91 15.45
N GLY A 143 -25.53 -8.82 15.90
CA GLY A 143 -25.14 -8.43 17.24
C GLY A 143 -24.53 -7.03 17.31
N SER A 144 -24.36 -6.51 18.53
CA SER A 144 -23.56 -5.31 18.78
C SER A 144 -22.08 -5.61 18.57
N VAL A 145 -21.36 -4.65 17.99
CA VAL A 145 -19.91 -4.73 17.80
C VAL A 145 -19.23 -3.54 18.45
N ARG A 146 -18.16 -3.81 19.17
CA ARG A 146 -17.30 -2.81 19.83
C ARG A 146 -15.86 -3.00 19.39
N VAL A 147 -15.19 -1.89 19.09
CA VAL A 147 -13.75 -1.89 18.89
C VAL A 147 -13.10 -1.70 20.26
N VAL A 148 -12.37 -2.71 20.68
CA VAL A 148 -11.77 -2.74 22.03
C VAL A 148 -10.28 -3.00 21.97
N SER A 149 -9.55 -2.55 23.01
CA SER A 149 -8.16 -2.94 23.26
C SER A 149 -8.00 -3.33 24.73
N GLY A 150 -6.89 -4.00 25.06
CA GLY A 150 -6.62 -4.47 26.41
C GLY A 150 -6.85 -5.96 26.59
N HIS A 151 -6.69 -6.44 27.83
CA HIS A 151 -6.87 -7.85 28.20
C HIS A 151 -8.34 -8.09 28.59
N MET A 152 -8.80 -9.33 28.42
CA MET A 152 -10.13 -9.77 28.84
C MET A 152 -10.43 -9.36 30.29
N GLY A 153 -11.55 -8.66 30.49
CA GLY A 153 -11.96 -8.11 31.79
C GLY A 153 -11.35 -6.74 32.16
N LYS A 154 -10.50 -6.16 31.30
CA LYS A 154 -10.00 -4.77 31.39
C LYS A 154 -9.95 -4.11 30.00
N GLU A 155 -11.00 -4.36 29.22
CA GLU A 155 -11.09 -3.82 27.86
C GLU A 155 -11.37 -2.32 27.90
N ILE A 156 -10.67 -1.59 27.03
CA ILE A 156 -10.93 -0.17 26.76
C ILE A 156 -11.77 -0.13 25.48
N ILE A 157 -12.98 0.42 25.58
CA ILE A 157 -13.87 0.59 24.42
C ILE A 157 -13.46 1.87 23.70
N HIS A 158 -12.96 1.71 22.47
CA HIS A 158 -12.60 2.81 21.58
C HIS A 158 -13.79 3.30 20.78
N PHE A 159 -14.61 2.38 20.30
CA PHE A 159 -15.77 2.68 19.48
C PHE A 159 -16.88 1.64 19.70
N GLU A 160 -18.14 2.06 19.64
CA GLU A 160 -19.32 1.21 19.57
C GLU A 160 -20.08 1.51 18.28
N ALA A 161 -20.24 0.49 17.45
CA ALA A 161 -20.90 0.61 16.17
C ALA A 161 -22.43 0.82 16.32
N PRO A 162 -23.11 1.36 15.29
CA PRO A 162 -24.57 1.50 15.31
C PRO A 162 -25.28 0.18 15.69
N PRO A 163 -26.47 0.22 16.29
CA PRO A 163 -27.27 -0.98 16.56
C PRO A 163 -27.45 -1.84 15.31
N ALA A 164 -27.45 -3.17 15.46
CA ALA A 164 -27.49 -4.11 14.33
C ALA A 164 -28.73 -3.94 13.43
N GLU A 165 -29.85 -3.56 14.00
CA GLU A 165 -31.10 -3.28 13.30
C GLU A 165 -31.06 -2.05 12.38
N LYS A 166 -30.07 -1.17 12.55
CA LYS A 166 -29.85 -0.02 11.67
C LYS A 166 -28.90 -0.32 10.50
N VAL A 167 -28.12 -1.41 10.58
CA VAL A 167 -27.04 -1.69 9.63
C VAL A 167 -27.54 -1.80 8.19
N GLU A 168 -28.66 -2.48 7.95
CA GLU A 168 -29.23 -2.61 6.60
C GLU A 168 -29.49 -1.23 5.96
N ARG A 169 -30.21 -0.37 6.69
CA ARG A 169 -30.53 0.99 6.22
C ARG A 169 -29.28 1.87 6.04
N GLU A 170 -28.35 1.81 6.97
CA GLU A 170 -27.09 2.57 6.89
C GLU A 170 -26.28 2.15 5.67
N MET A 171 -26.22 0.85 5.38
CA MET A 171 -25.51 0.33 4.21
C MET A 171 -26.23 0.65 2.90
N GLU A 172 -27.55 0.69 2.87
CA GLU A 172 -28.32 1.15 1.69
C GLU A 172 -27.97 2.61 1.37
N LEU A 173 -27.99 3.50 2.35
CA LEU A 173 -27.61 4.91 2.19
C LEU A 173 -26.14 5.07 1.75
N PHE A 174 -25.23 4.31 2.36
CA PHE A 174 -23.83 4.31 2.00
C PHE A 174 -23.60 3.86 0.54
N LEU A 175 -24.20 2.76 0.12
CA LEU A 175 -24.06 2.21 -1.22
C LEU A 175 -24.69 3.10 -2.28
N ASP A 176 -25.85 3.70 -2.00
CA ASP A 176 -26.47 4.68 -2.88
C ASP A 176 -25.57 5.90 -3.11
N TRP A 177 -25.08 6.50 -2.02
CA TRP A 177 -24.14 7.61 -2.10
C TRP A 177 -22.83 7.22 -2.83
N LEU A 178 -22.25 6.06 -2.51
CA LEU A 178 -20.99 5.62 -3.10
C LEU A 178 -21.09 5.45 -4.63
N ASN A 179 -22.23 4.95 -5.12
CA ASN A 179 -22.41 4.67 -6.53
C ASN A 179 -22.94 5.90 -7.32
N ASN A 180 -23.75 6.76 -6.71
CA ASN A 180 -24.50 7.81 -7.41
C ASN A 180 -23.95 9.22 -7.20
N GLU A 181 -23.16 9.48 -6.13
CA GLU A 181 -22.50 10.78 -5.95
C GLU A 181 -21.36 10.93 -6.96
N THR A 182 -21.49 11.86 -7.90
CA THR A 182 -20.54 12.07 -9.00
C THR A 182 -19.86 13.44 -9.02
N ALA A 183 -20.35 14.39 -8.21
CA ALA A 183 -19.82 15.75 -8.18
C ALA A 183 -18.55 15.87 -7.31
N MET A 184 -18.35 14.93 -6.39
CA MET A 184 -17.23 14.94 -5.46
C MET A 184 -15.93 14.42 -6.10
N ASP A 185 -14.79 15.04 -5.76
CA ASP A 185 -13.49 14.49 -6.11
C ASP A 185 -13.32 13.06 -5.58
N LEU A 186 -12.84 12.14 -6.41
CA LEU A 186 -12.78 10.71 -6.07
C LEU A 186 -11.74 10.36 -5.00
N VAL A 187 -10.69 11.19 -4.80
CA VAL A 187 -9.74 11.00 -3.69
C VAL A 187 -10.39 11.41 -2.37
N LEU A 188 -11.14 12.52 -2.38
CA LEU A 188 -11.94 12.94 -1.23
C LEU A 188 -12.99 11.87 -0.92
N LYS A 189 -13.66 11.36 -1.96
CA LYS A 189 -14.67 10.29 -1.81
C LYS A 189 -14.09 9.01 -1.22
N ALA A 190 -12.83 8.65 -1.56
CA ALA A 190 -12.13 7.53 -0.94
C ALA A 190 -11.95 7.70 0.57
N ALA A 191 -11.59 8.91 1.02
CA ALA A 191 -11.44 9.22 2.44
C ALA A 191 -12.78 9.12 3.20
N LEU A 192 -13.85 9.67 2.63
CA LEU A 192 -15.18 9.62 3.22
C LEU A 192 -15.73 8.19 3.24
N ALA A 193 -15.60 7.46 2.12
CA ALA A 193 -16.09 6.08 2.02
C ALA A 193 -15.42 5.16 3.06
N HIS A 194 -14.12 5.32 3.26
CA HIS A 194 -13.41 4.57 4.28
C HIS A 194 -13.95 4.86 5.69
N LEU A 195 -14.02 6.15 6.08
CA LEU A 195 -14.53 6.54 7.40
C LEU A 195 -15.97 6.08 7.64
N TRP A 196 -16.84 6.30 6.65
CA TRP A 196 -18.26 5.98 6.77
C TRP A 196 -18.46 4.47 6.91
N PHE A 197 -17.83 3.66 6.06
CA PHE A 197 -17.92 2.20 6.16
C PHE A 197 -17.39 1.66 7.49
N ILE A 198 -16.23 2.14 7.95
CA ILE A 198 -15.65 1.73 9.24
C ILE A 198 -16.51 2.17 10.41
N THR A 199 -17.26 3.27 10.28
CA THR A 199 -18.17 3.74 11.32
C THR A 199 -19.46 2.91 11.37
N ILE A 200 -20.05 2.53 10.23
CA ILE A 200 -21.17 1.58 10.19
C ILE A 200 -20.78 0.22 10.77
N HIS A 201 -19.58 -0.24 10.43
CA HIS A 201 -19.02 -1.50 10.91
C HIS A 201 -19.97 -2.69 10.67
N PRO A 202 -20.35 -2.98 9.40
CA PRO A 202 -21.52 -3.80 9.10
C PRO A 202 -21.33 -5.32 9.31
N PHE A 203 -20.11 -5.80 9.54
CA PHE A 203 -19.79 -7.20 9.70
C PHE A 203 -19.32 -7.54 11.12
N ASP A 204 -19.38 -8.81 11.49
CA ASP A 204 -18.87 -9.27 12.80
C ASP A 204 -17.33 -9.11 12.87
N ASP A 205 -16.62 -9.25 11.74
CA ASP A 205 -15.19 -9.02 11.59
C ASP A 205 -14.84 -8.67 10.12
N GLY A 206 -13.57 -8.32 9.84
CA GLY A 206 -13.09 -8.00 8.49
C GLY A 206 -13.41 -6.59 8.00
N ASN A 207 -14.09 -5.76 8.80
CA ASN A 207 -14.48 -4.40 8.41
C ASN A 207 -13.27 -3.54 8.02
N GLY A 208 -12.15 -3.66 8.73
CA GLY A 208 -10.94 -2.93 8.44
C GLY A 208 -10.37 -3.27 7.05
N ARG A 209 -10.26 -4.56 6.72
CA ARG A 209 -9.77 -5.03 5.41
C ARG A 209 -10.69 -4.60 4.28
N ILE A 210 -12.01 -4.75 4.46
CA ILE A 210 -13.02 -4.33 3.46
C ILE A 210 -13.03 -2.81 3.30
N GLY A 211 -12.97 -2.03 4.38
CA GLY A 211 -12.90 -0.57 4.32
C GLY A 211 -11.68 -0.06 3.54
N ARG A 212 -10.51 -0.68 3.72
CA ARG A 212 -9.33 -0.36 2.91
C ARG A 212 -9.49 -0.78 1.45
N ALA A 213 -10.10 -1.93 1.17
CA ALA A 213 -10.41 -2.34 -0.20
C ALA A 213 -11.39 -1.37 -0.90
N ILE A 214 -12.38 -0.84 -0.19
CA ILE A 214 -13.27 0.22 -0.69
C ILE A 214 -12.49 1.50 -1.01
N ALA A 215 -11.58 1.92 -0.13
CA ALA A 215 -10.72 3.07 -0.39
C ALA A 215 -9.84 2.85 -1.64
N ASP A 216 -9.23 1.67 -1.78
CA ASP A 216 -8.41 1.31 -2.94
C ASP A 216 -9.23 1.26 -4.24
N MET A 217 -10.47 0.76 -4.19
CA MET A 217 -11.41 0.81 -5.33
C MET A 217 -11.69 2.26 -5.75
N MET A 218 -11.95 3.15 -4.80
CA MET A 218 -12.19 4.57 -5.10
C MET A 218 -10.95 5.28 -5.64
N LEU A 219 -9.76 4.94 -5.14
CA LEU A 219 -8.51 5.45 -5.67
C LEU A 219 -8.24 4.93 -7.09
N ALA A 220 -8.53 3.65 -7.38
CA ALA A 220 -8.44 3.10 -8.73
C ALA A 220 -9.42 3.81 -9.69
N ARG A 221 -10.65 4.13 -9.25
CA ARG A 221 -11.60 4.99 -10.00
C ARG A 221 -11.01 6.36 -10.29
N SER A 222 -10.36 6.98 -9.30
CA SER A 222 -9.77 8.30 -9.44
C SER A 222 -8.62 8.34 -10.45
N GLU A 223 -7.90 7.25 -10.57
CA GLU A 223 -6.78 7.04 -11.49
C GLU A 223 -7.23 6.47 -12.85
N LYS A 224 -8.48 6.04 -12.96
CA LYS A 224 -9.03 5.33 -14.12
C LYS A 224 -8.16 4.15 -14.54
N SER A 225 -7.59 3.46 -13.56
CA SER A 225 -6.61 2.40 -13.77
C SER A 225 -6.71 1.31 -12.71
N SER A 226 -6.69 0.07 -13.14
CA SER A 226 -6.53 -1.10 -12.28
C SER A 226 -5.09 -1.30 -11.79
N ARG A 227 -4.12 -0.58 -12.39
CA ARG A 227 -2.70 -0.69 -12.07
C ARG A 227 -2.38 0.10 -10.81
N ARG A 228 -1.91 -0.61 -9.80
CA ARG A 228 -1.54 -0.01 -8.50
C ARG A 228 -0.03 0.12 -8.38
N PHE A 229 0.46 1.33 -8.18
CA PHE A 229 1.89 1.62 -8.07
C PHE A 229 2.32 2.08 -6.68
N TYR A 230 1.38 2.26 -5.75
CA TYR A 230 1.60 2.57 -4.33
C TYR A 230 0.64 1.75 -3.47
N SER A 231 0.97 1.54 -2.20
CA SER A 231 0.13 0.84 -1.23
C SER A 231 -0.25 1.79 -0.10
N LEU A 232 -1.53 2.13 -0.03
CA LEU A 232 -2.09 2.90 1.08
C LEU A 232 -2.02 2.10 2.39
N SER A 233 -2.33 0.79 2.34
CA SER A 233 -2.28 -0.09 3.50
C SER A 233 -0.87 -0.19 4.10
N ALA A 234 0.18 -0.16 3.26
CA ALA A 234 1.55 -0.14 3.75
C ALA A 234 1.88 1.13 4.53
N GLN A 235 1.39 2.28 4.08
CA GLN A 235 1.59 3.54 4.79
C GLN A 235 0.75 3.61 6.07
N ILE A 236 -0.49 3.15 6.03
CA ILE A 236 -1.33 3.02 7.23
C ILE A 236 -0.65 2.13 8.28
N GLN A 237 -0.04 1.01 7.88
CA GLN A 237 0.67 0.13 8.81
C GLN A 237 1.85 0.84 9.49
N ILE A 238 2.61 1.65 8.76
CA ILE A 238 3.70 2.48 9.34
C ILE A 238 3.12 3.47 10.36
N GLU A 239 1.95 4.02 10.09
CA GLU A 239 1.28 5.02 10.92
C GLU A 239 0.15 4.43 11.78
N ARG A 240 0.15 3.11 12.03
CA ARG A 240 -0.98 2.38 12.63
C ARG A 240 -1.55 3.04 13.89
N LYS A 241 -0.68 3.53 14.77
CA LYS A 241 -1.11 4.20 16.01
C LYS A 241 -1.87 5.51 15.72
N LYS A 242 -1.40 6.29 14.74
CA LYS A 242 -2.05 7.55 14.33
C LYS A 242 -3.39 7.25 13.64
N TYR A 243 -3.43 6.21 12.81
CA TYR A 243 -4.65 5.77 12.13
C TYR A 243 -5.78 5.46 13.12
N TYR A 244 -5.52 4.63 14.12
CA TYR A 244 -6.54 4.31 15.12
C TYR A 244 -6.89 5.51 16.00
N ALA A 245 -5.92 6.35 16.34
CA ALA A 245 -6.18 7.55 17.14
C ALA A 245 -7.08 8.56 16.42
N ILE A 246 -6.84 8.81 15.12
CA ILE A 246 -7.67 9.75 14.34
C ILE A 246 -9.06 9.17 14.05
N LEU A 247 -9.18 7.85 13.83
CA LEU A 247 -10.47 7.19 13.70
C LEU A 247 -11.29 7.37 14.99
N GLU A 248 -10.72 7.02 16.13
CA GLU A 248 -11.38 7.15 17.43
C GLU A 248 -11.80 8.61 17.71
N GLN A 249 -10.88 9.56 17.47
CA GLN A 249 -11.16 10.98 17.63
C GLN A 249 -12.33 11.43 16.76
N THR A 250 -12.33 11.04 15.48
CA THR A 250 -13.40 11.42 14.54
C THR A 250 -14.72 10.76 14.90
N GLN A 251 -14.71 9.48 15.23
CA GLN A 251 -15.91 8.71 15.58
C GLN A 251 -16.55 9.16 16.91
N LYS A 252 -15.78 9.80 17.79
CA LYS A 252 -16.26 10.41 19.04
C LYS A 252 -16.49 11.93 18.94
N GLY A 253 -16.24 12.51 17.76
CA GLY A 253 -16.34 13.94 17.50
C GLY A 253 -17.67 14.39 16.93
N SER A 254 -17.63 15.52 16.23
CA SER A 254 -18.74 16.09 15.48
C SER A 254 -18.77 15.56 14.04
N LEU A 255 -19.71 16.08 13.23
CA LEU A 255 -19.75 15.80 11.79
C LEU A 255 -18.66 16.53 10.99
N ASP A 256 -17.89 17.44 11.59
CA ASP A 256 -16.69 18.01 10.97
C ASP A 256 -15.57 16.97 11.00
N ILE A 257 -15.26 16.43 9.80
CA ILE A 257 -14.26 15.41 9.58
C ILE A 257 -12.98 15.95 8.93
N THR A 258 -12.75 17.25 8.99
CA THR A 258 -11.57 17.90 8.38
C THR A 258 -10.26 17.20 8.78
N ALA A 259 -10.07 16.97 10.08
CA ALA A 259 -8.85 16.32 10.59
C ALA A 259 -8.63 14.88 10.05
N TRP A 260 -9.72 14.14 9.84
CA TRP A 260 -9.64 12.83 9.19
C TRP A 260 -9.19 12.93 7.75
N ILE A 261 -9.77 13.86 6.97
CA ILE A 261 -9.42 14.04 5.56
C ILE A 261 -7.97 14.50 5.42
N GLU A 262 -7.52 15.45 6.25
CA GLU A 262 -6.13 15.90 6.30
C GLU A 262 -5.16 14.73 6.57
N TRP A 263 -5.48 13.91 7.55
CA TRP A 263 -4.68 12.73 7.84
C TRP A 263 -4.65 11.74 6.66
N PHE A 264 -5.83 11.44 6.08
CA PHE A 264 -5.94 10.50 4.95
C PHE A 264 -5.15 11.00 3.73
N PHE A 265 -5.30 12.27 3.37
CA PHE A 265 -4.55 12.89 2.27
C PHE A 265 -3.04 12.88 2.54
N GLY A 266 -2.62 13.22 3.75
CA GLY A 266 -1.22 13.16 4.15
C GLY A 266 -0.66 11.72 4.10
N CYS A 267 -1.42 10.73 4.55
CA CYS A 267 -1.06 9.30 4.48
C CYS A 267 -0.92 8.84 3.02
N LEU A 268 -1.89 9.19 2.17
CA LEU A 268 -1.86 8.88 0.74
C LEU A 268 -0.67 9.55 0.03
N GLY A 269 -0.40 10.83 0.33
CA GLY A 269 0.75 11.55 -0.21
C GLY A 269 2.08 10.85 0.11
N ARG A 270 2.27 10.44 1.37
CA ARG A 270 3.48 9.69 1.76
C ARG A 270 3.57 8.30 1.10
N ALA A 271 2.43 7.64 0.86
CA ALA A 271 2.42 6.38 0.10
C ALA A 271 2.89 6.59 -1.35
N ILE A 272 2.44 7.67 -1.98
CA ILE A 272 2.83 8.04 -3.35
C ILE A 272 4.30 8.49 -3.39
N ASP A 273 4.78 9.28 -2.43
CA ASP A 273 6.18 9.69 -2.35
C ASP A 273 7.14 8.51 -2.22
N ALA A 274 6.79 7.51 -1.42
CA ALA A 274 7.57 6.28 -1.31
C ALA A 274 7.63 5.50 -2.64
N ALA A 275 6.54 5.52 -3.42
CA ALA A 275 6.50 4.92 -4.74
C ALA A 275 7.33 5.72 -5.77
N LEU A 276 7.24 7.05 -5.74
CA LEU A 276 8.05 7.94 -6.58
C LEU A 276 9.55 7.76 -6.33
N ALA A 277 9.98 7.65 -5.08
CA ALA A 277 11.37 7.36 -4.72
C ALA A 277 11.84 6.00 -5.28
N THR A 278 10.96 4.99 -5.24
CA THR A 278 11.23 3.67 -5.85
C THR A 278 11.35 3.78 -7.37
N LEU A 279 10.44 4.49 -8.03
CA LEU A 279 10.45 4.73 -9.46
C LEU A 279 11.73 5.45 -9.90
N GLU A 280 12.13 6.50 -9.18
CA GLU A 280 13.37 7.23 -9.45
C GLU A 280 14.60 6.31 -9.37
N THR A 281 14.65 5.44 -8.38
CA THR A 281 15.72 4.43 -8.27
C THR A 281 15.75 3.49 -9.48
N VAL A 282 14.59 3.04 -9.95
CA VAL A 282 14.47 2.15 -11.12
C VAL A 282 14.92 2.87 -12.40
N ILE A 283 14.47 4.11 -12.61
CA ILE A 283 14.83 4.92 -13.77
C ILE A 283 16.35 5.20 -13.77
N ASN A 284 16.91 5.63 -12.64
CA ASN A 284 18.34 5.88 -12.51
C ASN A 284 19.17 4.63 -12.81
N LYS A 285 18.70 3.47 -12.33
CA LYS A 285 19.35 2.18 -12.62
C LYS A 285 19.29 1.82 -14.10
N ALA A 286 18.16 2.00 -14.76
CA ALA A 286 17.99 1.75 -16.18
C ALA A 286 18.91 2.67 -17.02
N GLN A 287 18.89 3.97 -16.76
CA GLN A 287 19.75 4.96 -17.43
C GLN A 287 21.24 4.68 -17.21
N PHE A 288 21.62 4.23 -16.01
CA PHE A 288 22.99 3.86 -15.71
C PHE A 288 23.45 2.67 -16.57
N TRP A 289 22.62 1.63 -16.68
CA TRP A 289 22.94 0.46 -17.50
C TRP A 289 22.90 0.75 -19.01
N GLU A 290 22.01 1.61 -19.46
CA GLU A 290 21.95 2.04 -20.85
C GLU A 290 23.27 2.74 -21.28
N LYS A 291 23.80 3.62 -20.41
CA LYS A 291 25.11 4.27 -20.65
C LYS A 291 26.29 3.28 -20.70
N LEU A 292 26.14 2.15 -20.03
CA LEU A 292 27.18 1.10 -20.01
C LEU A 292 26.91 -0.06 -20.97
N ALA A 293 25.93 0.07 -21.87
CA ALA A 293 25.55 -1.04 -22.77
C ALA A 293 26.69 -1.58 -23.61
N GLU A 294 27.64 -0.73 -24.02
CA GLU A 294 28.82 -1.11 -24.82
C GLU A 294 30.03 -1.48 -23.94
N VAL A 295 29.94 -1.35 -22.62
CA VAL A 295 31.06 -1.63 -21.71
C VAL A 295 31.00 -3.08 -21.26
N SER A 296 32.00 -3.87 -21.61
CA SER A 296 32.10 -5.25 -21.14
C SER A 296 32.50 -5.28 -19.66
N LEU A 297 31.57 -5.71 -18.81
CA LEU A 297 31.74 -5.87 -17.37
C LEU A 297 31.64 -7.34 -16.98
N ASN A 298 32.50 -7.79 -16.05
CA ASN A 298 32.39 -9.13 -15.50
C ASN A 298 31.19 -9.24 -14.49
N GLU A 299 30.76 -10.47 -14.19
CA GLU A 299 29.59 -10.73 -13.35
C GLU A 299 29.76 -10.20 -11.93
N ARG A 300 30.96 -10.16 -11.37
CA ARG A 300 31.20 -9.58 -10.02
C ARG A 300 31.03 -8.07 -10.05
N GLN A 301 31.50 -7.38 -11.08
CA GLN A 301 31.33 -5.95 -11.28
C GLN A 301 29.84 -5.60 -11.43
N LYS A 302 29.11 -6.30 -12.31
CA LYS A 302 27.65 -6.13 -12.48
C LYS A 302 26.91 -6.33 -11.16
N LYS A 303 27.24 -7.38 -10.40
CA LYS A 303 26.63 -7.68 -9.09
C LYS A 303 26.82 -6.54 -8.09
N ILE A 304 28.02 -6.00 -7.98
CA ILE A 304 28.32 -4.93 -7.03
C ILE A 304 27.68 -3.62 -7.47
N ILE A 305 27.75 -3.27 -8.75
CA ILE A 305 27.10 -2.08 -9.31
C ILE A 305 25.58 -2.14 -9.02
N ASN A 306 24.93 -3.27 -9.32
CA ASN A 306 23.51 -3.45 -8.98
C ASN A 306 23.24 -3.26 -7.49
N ARG A 307 24.10 -3.81 -6.63
CA ARG A 307 23.95 -3.66 -5.18
C ARG A 307 24.07 -2.20 -4.72
N ILE A 308 24.95 -1.41 -5.37
CA ILE A 308 25.09 0.03 -5.07
C ILE A 308 23.83 0.79 -5.54
N LEU A 309 23.36 0.51 -6.75
CA LEU A 309 22.17 1.13 -7.33
C LEU A 309 20.89 0.78 -6.57
N ASP A 310 20.83 -0.39 -5.95
CA ASP A 310 19.72 -0.83 -5.09
C ASP A 310 19.78 -0.26 -3.65
N GLY A 311 20.69 0.68 -3.36
CA GLY A 311 20.78 1.34 -2.06
C GLY A 311 21.78 0.66 -1.10
N PHE A 312 23.03 0.59 -1.50
CA PHE A 312 24.10 0.05 -0.64
C PHE A 312 24.39 0.97 0.54
N GLU A 313 24.23 0.44 1.76
CA GLU A 313 24.49 1.18 2.98
C GLU A 313 25.98 1.17 3.37
N GLY A 314 26.51 2.37 3.63
CA GLY A 314 27.88 2.61 4.11
C GLY A 314 28.93 2.69 2.99
N LYS A 315 30.22 2.80 3.38
CA LYS A 315 31.34 2.99 2.44
C LYS A 315 31.68 1.69 1.71
N LEU A 316 31.78 1.72 0.39
CA LEU A 316 32.27 0.61 -0.42
C LEU A 316 33.80 0.55 -0.33
N THR A 317 34.32 -0.52 0.24
CA THR A 317 35.76 -0.81 0.35
C THR A 317 36.10 -2.11 -0.38
N SER A 318 37.38 -2.36 -0.67
CA SER A 318 37.83 -3.64 -1.27
C SER A 318 37.45 -4.86 -0.42
N SER A 319 37.48 -4.74 0.89
CA SER A 319 37.05 -5.81 1.81
C SER A 319 35.56 -6.11 1.73
N LYS A 320 34.70 -5.08 1.65
CA LYS A 320 33.26 -5.26 1.46
C LYS A 320 32.96 -5.84 0.09
N TRP A 321 33.64 -5.35 -0.96
CA TRP A 321 33.56 -5.91 -2.30
C TRP A 321 33.84 -7.41 -2.29
N ALA A 322 35.04 -7.80 -1.77
CA ALA A 322 35.45 -9.20 -1.71
C ALA A 322 34.41 -10.10 -1.02
N LYS A 323 33.83 -9.62 0.09
CA LYS A 323 32.78 -10.33 0.85
C LYS A 323 31.48 -10.50 0.01
N ILE A 324 31.02 -9.44 -0.66
CA ILE A 324 29.77 -9.48 -1.44
C ILE A 324 29.94 -10.29 -2.72
N ALA A 325 31.06 -10.11 -3.41
CA ALA A 325 31.39 -10.80 -4.67
C ALA A 325 31.92 -12.22 -4.45
N LYS A 326 32.17 -12.62 -3.18
CA LYS A 326 32.76 -13.92 -2.80
C LYS A 326 34.07 -14.20 -3.55
N CYS A 327 35.03 -13.26 -3.51
CA CYS A 327 36.31 -13.35 -4.12
C CYS A 327 37.45 -12.90 -3.19
N SER A 328 38.73 -13.10 -3.60
CA SER A 328 39.87 -12.59 -2.84
C SER A 328 39.92 -11.05 -2.81
N GLN A 329 40.61 -10.45 -1.84
CA GLN A 329 40.81 -9.00 -1.79
C GLN A 329 41.57 -8.47 -2.99
N ASP A 330 42.56 -9.22 -3.53
CA ASP A 330 43.30 -8.85 -4.71
C ASP A 330 42.42 -8.82 -5.96
N THR A 331 41.51 -9.80 -6.09
CA THR A 331 40.53 -9.83 -7.18
C THR A 331 39.56 -8.65 -7.06
N ALA A 332 39.06 -8.38 -5.87
CA ALA A 332 38.20 -7.24 -5.60
C ALA A 332 38.91 -5.91 -5.94
N TYR A 333 40.16 -5.78 -5.58
CA TYR A 333 40.93 -4.56 -5.84
C TYR A 333 41.17 -4.35 -7.36
N ARG A 334 41.47 -5.43 -8.11
CA ARG A 334 41.59 -5.35 -9.57
C ARG A 334 40.26 -4.98 -10.23
N ASP A 335 39.13 -5.59 -9.82
CA ASP A 335 37.80 -5.24 -10.32
C ASP A 335 37.47 -3.76 -10.06
N ILE A 336 37.85 -3.22 -8.89
CA ILE A 336 37.63 -1.80 -8.52
C ILE A 336 38.53 -0.89 -9.39
N LEU A 337 39.82 -1.21 -9.54
CA LEU A 337 40.72 -0.39 -10.33
C LEU A 337 40.30 -0.30 -11.81
N ASP A 338 39.87 -1.42 -12.41
CA ASP A 338 39.30 -1.44 -13.76
C ASP A 338 38.10 -0.51 -13.89
N LEU A 339 37.19 -0.51 -12.92
CA LEU A 339 36.03 0.39 -12.92
C LEU A 339 36.40 1.86 -12.67
N VAL A 340 37.46 2.13 -11.92
CA VAL A 340 37.96 3.50 -11.71
C VAL A 340 38.62 4.01 -12.99
N GLU A 341 39.43 3.18 -13.67
CA GLU A 341 40.09 3.51 -14.95
C GLU A 341 39.05 3.80 -16.03
N ARG A 342 37.95 3.06 -16.06
CA ARG A 342 36.82 3.26 -16.99
C ARG A 342 35.92 4.43 -16.61
N GLY A 343 36.18 5.15 -15.51
CA GLY A 343 35.36 6.27 -15.06
C GLY A 343 33.96 5.89 -14.52
N ILE A 344 33.78 4.63 -14.10
CA ILE A 344 32.52 4.12 -13.53
C ILE A 344 32.51 4.31 -12.01
N LEU A 345 33.66 4.10 -11.36
CA LEU A 345 33.88 4.38 -9.95
C LEU A 345 34.84 5.55 -9.76
N THR A 346 34.67 6.26 -8.66
CA THR A 346 35.64 7.25 -8.18
C THR A 346 36.11 6.89 -6.78
N LYS A 347 37.36 7.19 -6.50
CA LYS A 347 37.93 7.10 -5.15
C LYS A 347 37.47 8.30 -4.32
N ASN A 348 36.90 8.07 -3.15
CA ASN A 348 36.47 9.15 -2.26
C ASN A 348 37.67 9.86 -1.64
N ALA A 349 37.63 11.19 -1.59
CA ALA A 349 38.71 12.04 -1.04
C ALA A 349 38.92 11.83 0.48
N GLU A 350 37.84 11.50 1.19
CA GLU A 350 37.89 11.24 2.63
C GLU A 350 38.34 9.80 2.88
N GLY A 351 39.61 9.59 3.10
CA GLY A 351 40.24 8.30 3.40
C GLY A 351 40.96 8.31 4.74
N GLY A 352 40.34 7.71 5.77
CA GLY A 352 41.05 7.24 6.96
C GLY A 352 41.75 5.90 6.67
N ARG A 353 41.77 4.97 7.62
CA ARG A 353 42.43 3.65 7.50
C ARG A 353 41.98 2.73 6.35
N SER A 354 40.91 3.08 5.59
CA SER A 354 40.48 2.30 4.42
C SER A 354 39.97 3.20 3.32
N THR A 355 40.51 2.99 2.10
CA THR A 355 40.02 3.66 0.87
C THR A 355 38.61 3.20 0.56
N SER A 356 37.72 4.15 0.21
CA SER A 356 36.37 3.88 -0.23
C SER A 356 36.10 4.45 -1.62
N TYR A 357 35.09 3.88 -2.29
CA TYR A 357 34.74 4.19 -3.67
C TYR A 357 33.25 4.48 -3.80
N SER A 358 32.88 5.29 -4.79
CA SER A 358 31.49 5.62 -5.12
C SER A 358 31.25 5.51 -6.61
N LEU A 359 30.01 5.20 -7.03
CA LEU A 359 29.62 5.29 -8.44
C LEU A 359 29.65 6.75 -8.91
N ILE A 360 30.15 6.97 -10.11
CA ILE A 360 30.06 8.25 -10.79
C ILE A 360 28.63 8.36 -11.37
N MET A 361 27.72 8.99 -10.60
CA MET A 361 26.40 9.35 -11.08
C MET A 361 26.52 10.69 -11.80
N GLN A 362 26.64 10.69 -13.13
CA GLN A 362 26.51 11.96 -13.85
C GLN A 362 25.06 12.45 -13.71
N ARG A 363 24.88 13.59 -13.05
CA ARG A 363 23.57 14.28 -13.04
C ARG A 363 23.23 14.61 -14.50
N SER A 364 22.07 14.15 -14.95
CA SER A 364 21.45 14.70 -16.17
C SER A 364 21.29 16.19 -16.00
N GLN A 365 21.84 16.97 -16.92
CA GLN A 365 21.60 18.42 -17.01
C GLN A 365 20.17 18.67 -17.47
#